data_48dad90b9cfda4cec6552956d4e83268
#
_entry.id   48dad90b9cfda4cec6552956d4e83268
#
_cell.length_a   1.000
_cell.length_b   1.000
_cell.length_c   1.000
_cell.angle_alpha   90.00
_cell.angle_beta   90.00
_cell.angle_gamma   90.00
#
_symmetry.space_group_name_H-M   'P 1'
#
loop_
_entity.id
_entity.type
_entity.pdbx_description
1 polymer ?
#
loop_
_entity_poly.entity_id
_entity_poly.type
_entity_poly.pdbx_seq_one_letter_code
_entity_poly.pdbx_strand_id
1 'polypeptide(L)'
;MLTAILRSLRTGVVTIRYPEDPAHPPERFRGAPAVRPGSLLDNLPPTSICPSGAIVREPGRYGIDVGRCIFCGRCAEGAQGGAIDLGRQIELAARQRKDLVVEVEARQDGRAVPLPRPLSDGEVAKEIRRTLGRSLALRHLD
;
A
#
# COMPACT_ATOMS: atom_id res chain seq x y z
N MET A 1 -32.25 -3.82 -26.53
CA MET A 1 -31.56 -2.53 -26.41
C MET A 1 -32.28 -1.55 -25.46
N LEU A 2 -33.56 -1.31 -25.59
CA LEU A 2 -34.32 -0.38 -24.72
C LEU A 2 -34.20 -0.71 -23.22
N THR A 3 -34.23 -1.98 -22.87
CA THR A 3 -34.08 -2.46 -21.48
C THR A 3 -32.71 -2.15 -20.87
N ALA A 4 -31.64 -2.17 -21.65
CA ALA A 4 -30.29 -1.81 -21.19
C ALA A 4 -30.19 -0.31 -20.92
N ILE A 5 -30.76 0.51 -21.78
CA ILE A 5 -30.82 1.97 -21.61
C ILE A 5 -31.63 2.34 -20.37
N LEU A 6 -32.81 1.74 -20.18
CA LEU A 6 -33.65 1.96 -19.00
C LEU A 6 -32.96 1.51 -17.72
N ARG A 7 -32.23 0.42 -17.73
CA ARG A 7 -31.41 -0.01 -16.60
C ARG A 7 -30.31 0.99 -16.28
N SER A 8 -29.56 1.44 -17.29
CA SER A 8 -28.50 2.44 -17.12
C SER A 8 -29.00 3.75 -16.51
N LEU A 9 -30.14 4.23 -16.99
CA LEU A 9 -30.80 5.43 -16.45
C LEU A 9 -31.27 5.24 -15.00
N ARG A 10 -31.75 4.04 -14.64
CA ARG A 10 -32.17 3.72 -13.26
C ARG A 10 -31.02 3.56 -12.30
N THR A 11 -29.89 3.05 -12.76
CA THR A 11 -28.72 2.76 -11.91
C THR A 11 -27.93 4.02 -11.62
N GLY A 12 -27.98 5.03 -12.50
CA GLY A 12 -27.26 6.29 -12.33
C GLY A 12 -25.72 6.07 -12.36
N VAL A 13 -25.00 6.93 -11.63
CA VAL A 13 -23.54 6.84 -11.49
C VAL A 13 -23.21 5.86 -10.37
N VAL A 14 -22.59 4.73 -10.71
CA VAL A 14 -22.17 3.67 -9.77
C VAL A 14 -20.69 3.75 -9.37
N THR A 15 -19.96 4.70 -9.93
CA THR A 15 -18.54 4.94 -9.63
C THR A 15 -18.39 6.04 -8.61
N ILE A 16 -17.38 5.90 -7.74
CA ILE A 16 -16.97 6.99 -6.84
C ILE A 16 -16.22 8.06 -7.64
N ARG A 17 -16.26 9.31 -7.16
CA ARG A 17 -15.53 10.43 -7.76
C ARG A 17 -14.08 10.42 -7.30
N TYR A 18 -13.38 9.33 -7.54
CA TYR A 18 -11.97 9.26 -7.21
C TYR A 18 -11.15 10.16 -8.18
N PRO A 19 -10.15 10.94 -7.72
CA PRO A 19 -9.60 11.06 -6.36
C PRO A 19 -10.25 12.13 -5.47
N GLU A 20 -11.36 12.77 -5.89
CA GLU A 20 -12.05 13.79 -5.10
C GLU A 20 -12.66 13.19 -3.83
N ASP A 21 -13.31 12.05 -3.98
CA ASP A 21 -13.80 11.23 -2.87
C ASP A 21 -12.78 10.11 -2.59
N PRO A 22 -12.20 10.04 -1.38
CA PRO A 22 -11.28 8.99 -1.03
C PRO A 22 -11.96 7.62 -1.07
N ALA A 23 -11.25 6.61 -1.55
CA ALA A 23 -11.76 5.25 -1.51
C ALA A 23 -11.83 4.76 -0.05
N HIS A 24 -12.95 4.14 0.31
CA HIS A 24 -13.17 3.53 1.62
C HIS A 24 -13.10 2.00 1.51
N PRO A 25 -11.91 1.40 1.61
CA PRO A 25 -11.80 -0.04 1.54
C PRO A 25 -12.56 -0.71 2.69
N PRO A 26 -13.19 -1.88 2.45
CA PRO A 26 -13.92 -2.62 3.47
C PRO A 26 -13.01 -3.02 4.65
N GLU A 27 -13.58 -3.38 5.81
CA GLU A 27 -12.82 -3.72 7.01
C GLU A 27 -11.83 -4.88 6.80
N ARG A 28 -12.19 -5.85 5.96
CA ARG A 28 -11.35 -7.02 5.63
C ARG A 28 -10.34 -6.76 4.51
N PHE A 29 -10.22 -5.51 4.05
CA PHE A 29 -9.25 -5.17 3.02
C PHE A 29 -7.82 -5.39 3.54
N ARG A 30 -7.02 -6.11 2.76
CA ARG A 30 -5.60 -6.35 3.03
C ARG A 30 -4.78 -5.43 2.13
N GLY A 31 -4.41 -4.29 2.65
CA GLY A 31 -3.51 -3.37 1.95
C GLY A 31 -2.04 -3.68 2.22
N ALA A 32 -1.17 -2.75 1.85
CA ALA A 32 0.26 -2.91 2.05
C ALA A 32 0.63 -3.14 3.51
N PRO A 33 1.45 -4.16 3.81
CA PRO A 33 1.98 -4.35 5.15
C PRO A 33 2.89 -3.17 5.53
N ALA A 34 2.71 -2.69 6.75
CA ALA A 34 3.50 -1.61 7.32
C ALA A 34 4.02 -2.00 8.70
N VAL A 35 5.30 -1.76 8.94
CA VAL A 35 5.88 -1.94 10.27
C VAL A 35 5.40 -0.81 11.17
N ARG A 36 4.86 -1.16 12.33
CA ARG A 36 4.41 -0.19 13.32
C ARG A 36 5.60 0.55 13.91
N PRO A 37 5.64 1.89 13.85
CA PRO A 37 6.72 2.67 14.43
C PRO A 37 6.93 2.36 15.92
N GLY A 38 8.18 2.23 16.34
CA GLY A 38 8.53 1.90 17.72
C GLY A 38 8.46 0.42 18.10
N SER A 39 8.07 -0.46 17.17
CA SER A 39 8.18 -1.92 17.38
C SER A 39 9.63 -2.35 17.44
N LEU A 40 9.95 -3.37 18.24
CA LEU A 40 11.30 -3.97 18.24
C LEU A 40 11.52 -4.75 16.94
N LEU A 41 12.72 -4.66 16.37
CA LEU A 41 13.08 -5.41 15.16
C LEU A 41 12.98 -6.93 15.39
N ASP A 42 13.20 -7.38 16.62
CA ASP A 42 13.11 -8.80 16.97
C ASP A 42 11.67 -9.33 16.97
N ASN A 43 10.68 -8.44 17.08
CA ASN A 43 9.28 -8.80 16.97
C ASN A 43 8.82 -8.97 15.49
N LEU A 44 9.69 -8.61 14.53
CA LEU A 44 9.39 -8.75 13.12
C LEU A 44 9.69 -10.18 12.64
N PRO A 45 8.84 -10.75 11.78
CA PRO A 45 8.96 -12.12 11.36
C PRO A 45 10.20 -12.35 10.48
N PRO A 46 10.70 -13.59 10.43
CA PRO A 46 11.81 -13.96 9.57
C PRO A 46 11.41 -13.89 8.08
N THR A 47 12.40 -13.77 7.20
CA THR A 47 12.18 -13.71 5.74
C THR A 47 11.48 -14.94 5.18
N SER A 48 11.69 -16.11 5.81
CA SER A 48 11.10 -17.41 5.41
C SER A 48 9.58 -17.46 5.51
N ILE A 49 8.93 -16.56 6.29
CA ILE A 49 7.47 -16.53 6.41
C ILE A 49 6.80 -16.04 5.11
N CYS A 50 7.53 -15.27 4.30
CA CYS A 50 6.99 -14.65 3.10
C CYS A 50 7.06 -15.59 1.89
N PRO A 51 5.93 -16.08 1.35
CA PRO A 51 5.92 -17.02 0.22
C PRO A 51 6.41 -16.38 -1.09
N SER A 52 6.31 -15.06 -1.23
CA SER A 52 6.76 -14.33 -2.42
C SER A 52 8.18 -13.76 -2.29
N GLY A 53 8.85 -13.96 -1.14
CA GLY A 53 10.17 -13.41 -0.88
C GLY A 53 10.19 -11.87 -0.84
N ALA A 54 9.10 -11.25 -0.43
CA ALA A 54 8.98 -9.79 -0.35
C ALA A 54 9.67 -9.19 0.89
N ILE A 55 10.03 -10.01 1.88
CA ILE A 55 10.71 -9.54 3.10
C ILE A 55 12.21 -9.58 2.90
N VAL A 56 12.86 -8.45 3.17
CA VAL A 56 14.31 -8.31 3.20
C VAL A 56 14.73 -8.00 4.64
N ARG A 57 15.71 -8.70 5.16
CA ARG A 57 16.26 -8.47 6.50
C ARG A 57 17.78 -8.41 6.44
N GLU A 58 18.30 -7.28 6.88
CA GLU A 58 19.74 -7.03 7.01
C GLU A 58 20.05 -6.65 8.47
N PRO A 59 21.31 -6.68 8.91
CA PRO A 59 21.67 -6.21 10.24
C PRO A 59 21.19 -4.76 10.47
N GLY A 60 20.32 -4.57 11.46
CA GLY A 60 19.74 -3.26 11.77
C GLY A 60 18.69 -2.73 10.80
N ARG A 61 18.32 -3.48 9.76
CA ARG A 61 17.31 -3.09 8.75
C ARG A 61 16.29 -4.19 8.51
N TYR A 62 15.05 -3.77 8.28
CA TYR A 62 13.98 -4.66 7.85
C TYR A 62 13.17 -3.96 6.77
N GLY A 63 12.94 -4.66 5.68
CA GLY A 63 12.22 -4.11 4.53
C GLY A 63 11.12 -5.04 4.04
N ILE A 64 10.08 -4.45 3.48
CA ILE A 64 9.01 -5.18 2.77
C ILE A 64 8.89 -4.58 1.37
N ASP A 65 9.20 -5.39 0.37
CA ASP A 65 9.03 -5.05 -1.03
C ASP A 65 7.57 -5.22 -1.45
N VAL A 66 6.82 -4.13 -1.44
CA VAL A 66 5.39 -4.11 -1.79
C VAL A 66 5.16 -4.54 -3.24
N GLY A 67 6.13 -4.31 -4.14
CA GLY A 67 6.04 -4.75 -5.53
C GLY A 67 6.21 -6.26 -5.75
N ARG A 68 6.69 -7.00 -4.73
CA ARG A 68 6.73 -8.48 -4.70
C ARG A 68 5.65 -9.05 -3.79
N CYS A 69 4.99 -8.20 -3.00
CA CYS A 69 4.02 -8.62 -2.00
C CYS A 69 2.71 -9.09 -2.68
N ILE A 70 2.22 -10.25 -2.27
CA ILE A 70 0.92 -10.79 -2.69
C ILE A 70 -0.21 -10.51 -1.67
N PHE A 71 0.03 -9.64 -0.71
CA PHE A 71 -0.94 -9.20 0.33
C PHE A 71 -1.60 -10.35 1.11
N CYS A 72 -0.89 -11.47 1.29
CA CYS A 72 -1.42 -12.67 1.98
C CYS A 72 -1.62 -12.49 3.49
N GLY A 73 -0.97 -11.51 4.12
CA GLY A 73 -1.09 -11.20 5.55
C GLY A 73 -0.22 -12.04 6.49
N ARG A 74 0.50 -13.07 6.01
CA ARG A 74 1.32 -13.95 6.86
C ARG A 74 2.35 -13.21 7.71
N CYS A 75 2.92 -12.12 7.18
CA CYS A 75 3.88 -11.30 7.95
C CYS A 75 3.22 -10.61 9.15
N ALA A 76 1.98 -10.16 9.01
CA ALA A 76 1.24 -9.56 10.12
C ALA A 76 0.84 -10.61 11.17
N GLU A 77 0.43 -11.80 10.72
CA GLU A 77 0.09 -12.94 11.62
C GLU A 77 1.32 -13.46 12.38
N GLY A 78 2.50 -13.45 11.74
CA GLY A 78 3.76 -13.90 12.36
C GLY A 78 4.50 -12.83 13.15
N ALA A 79 4.05 -11.56 13.12
CA ALA A 79 4.66 -10.48 13.87
C ALA A 79 4.21 -10.49 15.33
N GLN A 80 5.17 -10.47 16.27
CA GLN A 80 4.86 -10.42 17.68
C GLN A 80 4.35 -9.03 18.10
N GLY A 81 3.40 -8.99 19.02
CA GLY A 81 2.86 -7.74 19.55
C GLY A 81 2.20 -6.83 18.51
N GLY A 82 1.80 -7.38 17.36
CA GLY A 82 1.23 -6.60 16.27
C GLY A 82 2.22 -5.63 15.64
N ALA A 83 3.49 -6.02 15.54
CA ALA A 83 4.56 -5.18 14.97
C ALA A 83 4.38 -4.87 13.49
N ILE A 84 3.54 -5.64 12.78
CA ILE A 84 3.15 -5.36 11.39
C ILE A 84 1.63 -5.25 11.32
N ASP A 85 1.16 -4.17 10.72
CA ASP A 85 -0.24 -3.96 10.36
C ASP A 85 -0.42 -4.06 8.85
N LEU A 86 -1.62 -4.50 8.42
CA LEU A 86 -2.04 -4.39 7.03
C LEU A 86 -2.77 -3.05 6.86
N GLY A 87 -2.15 -2.16 6.11
CA GLY A 87 -2.71 -0.83 5.85
C GLY A 87 -4.02 -0.89 5.06
N ARG A 88 -4.68 0.25 4.97
CA ARG A 88 -5.89 0.43 4.14
C ARG A 88 -5.61 1.25 2.88
N GLN A 89 -4.34 1.52 2.61
CA GLN A 89 -3.92 2.29 1.46
C GLN A 89 -4.07 1.46 0.19
N ILE A 90 -4.71 2.04 -0.81
CA ILE A 90 -4.92 1.44 -2.14
C ILE A 90 -3.95 2.00 -3.18
N GLU A 91 -3.41 3.20 -2.94
CA GLU A 91 -2.46 3.85 -3.84
C GLU A 91 -1.03 3.40 -3.53
N LEU A 92 -0.54 2.45 -4.29
CA LEU A 92 0.76 1.82 -4.08
C LEU A 92 1.73 2.07 -5.25
N ALA A 93 1.32 2.89 -6.24
CA ALA A 93 2.17 3.20 -7.38
C ALA A 93 3.37 4.04 -6.98
N ALA A 94 4.54 3.73 -7.54
CA ALA A 94 5.77 4.49 -7.35
C ALA A 94 6.47 4.70 -8.69
N ARG A 95 7.27 5.78 -8.80
CA ARG A 95 8.02 6.09 -10.02
C ARG A 95 9.23 5.19 -10.22
N GLN A 96 9.87 4.79 -9.12
CA GLN A 96 11.06 3.94 -9.14
C GLN A 96 10.79 2.67 -8.35
N ARG A 97 11.36 1.56 -8.80
CA ARG A 97 11.20 0.24 -8.16
C ARG A 97 11.60 0.24 -6.69
N LYS A 98 12.66 0.97 -6.34
CA LYS A 98 13.13 1.10 -4.95
C LYS A 98 12.10 1.76 -4.01
N ASP A 99 11.26 2.65 -4.55
CA ASP A 99 10.26 3.38 -3.75
C ASP A 99 9.08 2.48 -3.33
N LEU A 100 8.99 1.26 -3.91
CA LEU A 100 8.04 0.22 -3.48
C LEU A 100 8.57 -0.60 -2.30
N VAL A 101 9.79 -0.37 -1.84
CA VAL A 101 10.33 -1.04 -0.65
C VAL A 101 10.08 -0.15 0.56
N VAL A 102 9.31 -0.67 1.52
CA VAL A 102 9.06 -0.01 2.81
C VAL A 102 10.14 -0.48 3.77
N GLU A 103 11.06 0.39 4.13
CA GLU A 103 12.17 0.05 5.01
C GLU A 103 12.04 0.73 6.37
N VAL A 104 12.51 0.03 7.39
CA VAL A 104 12.71 0.53 8.74
C VAL A 104 14.12 0.22 9.20
N GLU A 105 14.69 1.13 9.98
CA GLU A 105 15.99 0.95 10.63
C GLU A 105 15.82 0.82 12.14
N ALA A 106 16.70 0.03 12.76
CA ALA A 106 16.78 -0.04 14.19
C ALA A 106 17.48 1.21 14.77
N ARG A 107 16.87 1.85 15.75
CA ARG A 107 17.59 2.77 16.64
C ARG A 107 18.53 1.99 17.58
N GLN A 108 19.34 2.72 18.35
CA GLN A 108 20.23 2.14 19.37
C GLN A 108 19.47 1.32 20.43
N ASP A 109 18.19 1.60 20.64
CA ASP A 109 17.28 0.88 21.54
C ASP A 109 16.59 -0.34 20.87
N GLY A 110 16.96 -0.69 19.62
CA GLY A 110 16.38 -1.79 18.85
C GLY A 110 14.99 -1.49 18.24
N ARG A 111 14.46 -0.28 18.42
CA ARG A 111 13.14 0.09 17.90
C ARG A 111 13.19 0.51 16.44
N ALA A 112 12.19 0.07 15.70
CA ALA A 112 12.03 0.38 14.28
C ALA A 112 11.60 1.83 14.05
N VAL A 113 12.35 2.53 13.22
CA VAL A 113 12.01 3.86 12.72
C VAL A 113 11.81 3.77 11.23
N PRO A 114 10.65 4.19 10.71
CA PRO A 114 10.41 4.22 9.27
C PRO A 114 11.42 5.13 8.57
N LEU A 115 12.00 4.64 7.48
CA LEU A 115 12.74 5.50 6.58
C LEU A 115 11.75 6.37 5.78
N PRO A 116 12.08 7.65 5.54
CA PRO A 116 11.19 8.53 4.80
C PRO A 116 10.99 7.99 3.38
N ARG A 117 9.72 7.87 2.97
CA ARG A 117 9.38 7.58 1.58
C ARG A 117 9.66 8.83 0.72
N PRO A 118 10.24 8.67 -0.45
CA PRO A 118 10.59 9.81 -1.32
C PRO A 118 9.37 10.55 -1.91
N LEU A 119 8.18 9.97 -1.89
CA LEU A 119 6.95 10.63 -2.35
C LEU A 119 5.80 10.36 -1.37
N SER A 120 5.15 11.43 -0.91
CA SER A 120 3.88 11.34 -0.19
C SER A 120 2.73 11.10 -1.17
N ASP A 121 1.65 10.46 -0.68
CA ASP A 121 0.49 10.07 -1.50
C ASP A 121 -0.15 11.24 -2.28
N GLY A 122 0.00 12.48 -1.80
CA GLY A 122 -0.48 13.70 -2.48
C GLY A 122 0.45 14.25 -3.56
N GLU A 123 1.72 13.88 -3.60
CA GLU A 123 2.68 14.47 -4.55
C GLU A 123 2.50 13.93 -5.95
N VAL A 124 2.18 12.64 -6.11
CA VAL A 124 1.90 12.04 -7.43
C VAL A 124 0.65 12.66 -8.03
N ALA A 125 -0.43 12.79 -7.27
CA ALA A 125 -1.67 13.43 -7.72
C ALA A 125 -1.45 14.91 -8.07
N LYS A 126 -0.65 15.62 -7.29
CA LYS A 126 -0.29 17.02 -7.56
C LYS A 126 0.53 17.17 -8.83
N GLU A 127 1.50 16.28 -9.06
CA GLU A 127 2.32 16.30 -10.26
C GLU A 127 1.52 15.93 -11.52
N ILE A 128 0.61 14.96 -11.44
CA ILE A 128 -0.31 14.62 -12.51
C ILE A 128 -1.20 15.82 -12.85
N ARG A 129 -1.77 16.50 -11.87
CA ARG A 129 -2.57 17.71 -12.08
C ARG A 129 -1.74 18.84 -12.71
N ARG A 130 -0.51 19.03 -12.26
CA ARG A 130 0.41 20.05 -12.81
C ARG A 130 0.73 19.79 -14.27
N THR A 131 0.98 18.53 -14.64
CA THR A 131 1.42 18.14 -15.98
C THR A 131 0.26 18.04 -16.97
N LEU A 132 -0.88 17.51 -16.55
CA LEU A 132 -2.02 17.23 -17.42
C LEU A 132 -3.18 18.23 -17.25
N GLY A 133 -3.12 19.15 -16.28
CA GLY A 133 -4.20 20.08 -15.94
C GLY A 133 -5.47 19.40 -15.38
N ARG A 134 -5.48 18.09 -15.27
CA ARG A 134 -6.59 17.25 -14.79
C ARG A 134 -6.09 15.94 -14.19
N SER A 135 -6.95 15.24 -13.44
CA SER A 135 -6.66 13.88 -13.00
C SER A 135 -6.64 12.91 -14.19
N LEU A 136 -5.70 11.95 -14.16
CA LEU A 136 -5.62 10.89 -15.17
C LEU A 136 -6.42 9.68 -14.66
N ALA A 137 -7.49 9.32 -15.36
CA ALA A 137 -8.21 8.08 -15.16
C ALA A 137 -7.89 7.12 -16.32
N LEU A 138 -7.18 6.03 -16.04
CA LEU A 138 -6.94 4.96 -16.99
C LEU A 138 -8.10 3.96 -16.90
N ARG A 139 -8.82 3.75 -18.01
CA ARG A 139 -9.78 2.65 -18.15
C ARG A 139 -9.14 1.57 -19.02
N HIS A 140 -9.10 0.37 -18.49
CA HIS A 140 -8.89 -0.82 -19.29
C HIS A 140 -10.26 -1.23 -19.87
N LEU A 141 -10.33 -1.29 -21.19
CA LEU A 141 -11.51 -1.80 -21.91
C LEU A 141 -11.07 -3.13 -22.51
N ASP A 142 -11.64 -4.22 -21.99
CA ASP A 142 -11.55 -5.57 -22.58
C ASP A 142 -12.59 -5.72 -23.71
#